data_7bff9be98f1100f8c03f03caae48a78d
#
_entry.id   7bff9be98f1100f8c03f03caae48a78d
#
_cell.length_a   1.000
_cell.length_b   1.000
_cell.length_c   1.000
_cell.angle_alpha   90.00
_cell.angle_beta   90.00
_cell.angle_gamma   90.00
#
_symmetry.space_group_name_H-M   'P 1'
#
loop_
_entity.id
_entity.type
_entity.pdbx_description
1 polymer ?
#
loop_
_entity_poly.entity_id
_entity_poly.type
_entity_poly.pdbx_seq_one_letter_code
_entity_poly.pdbx_strand_id
1 'polypeptide(L)'
;MYVLRIEHRVSDFETWKRAFDSDPIQMERSGVRRYRILRSTDDRNYGLIDLDFDSANEADAVHAALRDLWRSPRGAPVLAGSPQSRVAEVMESKEYRLQTSACKEV
;
A
#
# COMPACT_ATOMS: atom_id res chain seq x y z
N MET A 1 -4.34 12.68 -9.38
CA MET A 1 -3.63 11.53 -8.75
C MET A 1 -4.51 10.90 -7.70
N TYR A 2 -4.54 9.59 -7.69
CA TYR A 2 -5.38 8.82 -6.78
C TYR A 2 -4.52 7.84 -6.02
N VAL A 3 -4.90 7.55 -4.79
CA VAL A 3 -4.15 6.65 -3.93
C VAL A 3 -5.09 5.55 -3.44
N LEU A 4 -4.68 4.31 -3.60
CA LEU A 4 -5.32 3.20 -2.93
C LEU A 4 -4.55 2.94 -1.64
N ARG A 5 -5.20 3.22 -0.52
CA ARG A 5 -4.57 3.10 0.79
C ARG A 5 -5.09 1.85 1.46
N ILE A 6 -4.18 1.00 1.90
CA ILE A 6 -4.51 -0.30 2.47
C ILE A 6 -3.77 -0.44 3.78
N GLU A 7 -4.46 -0.96 4.80
CA GLU A 7 -3.77 -1.33 6.03
C GLU A 7 -4.34 -2.62 6.56
N HIS A 8 -3.47 -3.45 7.09
CA HIS A 8 -3.87 -4.76 7.58
C HIS A 8 -2.82 -5.33 8.51
N ARG A 9 -3.30 -6.22 9.39
CA ARG A 9 -2.42 -7.05 10.17
C ARG A 9 -2.02 -8.26 9.35
N VAL A 10 -0.79 -8.71 9.49
CA VAL A 10 -0.30 -9.90 8.78
C VAL A 10 0.16 -10.90 9.81
N SER A 11 0.21 -12.18 9.41
CA SER A 11 0.68 -13.22 10.31
C SER A 11 2.19 -13.12 10.54
N ASP A 12 2.93 -12.70 9.50
CA ASP A 12 4.36 -12.47 9.59
C ASP A 12 4.74 -11.49 8.48
N PHE A 13 5.36 -10.38 8.85
CA PHE A 13 5.63 -9.31 7.90
C PHE A 13 6.53 -9.77 6.74
N GLU A 14 7.57 -10.54 7.05
CA GLU A 14 8.49 -10.98 6.00
C GLU A 14 7.83 -11.93 5.02
N THR A 15 6.97 -12.81 5.52
CA THR A 15 6.21 -13.72 4.67
C THR A 15 5.26 -12.94 3.77
N TRP A 16 4.56 -11.96 4.35
CA TRP A 16 3.67 -11.10 3.57
C TRP A 16 4.44 -10.33 2.50
N LYS A 17 5.63 -9.82 2.84
CA LYS A 17 6.43 -9.04 1.92
C LYS A 17 6.87 -9.89 0.72
N ARG A 18 7.22 -11.14 0.95
CA ARG A 18 7.56 -12.05 -0.14
C ARG A 18 6.37 -12.30 -1.05
N ALA A 19 5.19 -12.44 -0.48
CA ALA A 19 3.97 -12.60 -1.27
C ALA A 19 3.70 -11.35 -2.09
N PHE A 20 3.88 -10.17 -1.49
CA PHE A 20 3.72 -8.91 -2.18
C PHE A 20 4.70 -8.80 -3.36
N ASP A 21 5.95 -9.19 -3.13
CA ASP A 21 7.00 -9.09 -4.15
C ASP A 21 6.77 -10.04 -5.32
N SER A 22 5.95 -11.07 -5.14
CA SER A 22 5.60 -11.98 -6.24
C SER A 22 4.70 -11.29 -7.28
N ASP A 23 4.21 -10.10 -6.96
CA ASP A 23 3.46 -9.24 -7.86
C ASP A 23 2.23 -9.92 -8.47
N PRO A 24 1.32 -10.44 -7.63
CA PRO A 24 0.20 -11.23 -8.13
C PRO A 24 -0.79 -10.45 -8.99
N ILE A 25 -0.84 -9.13 -8.87
CA ILE A 25 -1.76 -8.32 -9.68
C ILE A 25 -1.03 -7.57 -10.78
N GLN A 26 0.29 -7.78 -10.94
CA GLN A 26 1.08 -7.13 -11.97
C GLN A 26 0.92 -5.60 -11.89
N MET A 27 1.47 -5.01 -10.85
CA MET A 27 1.21 -3.62 -10.50
C MET A 27 1.48 -2.63 -11.61
N GLU A 28 2.62 -2.76 -12.28
CA GLU A 28 2.98 -1.82 -13.33
C GLU A 28 1.95 -1.86 -14.47
N ARG A 29 1.55 -3.05 -14.87
CA ARG A 29 0.58 -3.21 -15.96
C ARG A 29 -0.81 -2.77 -15.55
N SER A 30 -1.10 -2.79 -14.26
CA SER A 30 -2.39 -2.41 -13.71
C SER A 30 -2.49 -0.90 -13.48
N GLY A 31 -1.43 -0.16 -13.75
CA GLY A 31 -1.46 1.29 -13.65
C GLY A 31 -0.87 1.88 -12.39
N VAL A 32 -0.30 1.05 -11.52
CA VAL A 32 0.37 1.56 -10.32
C VAL A 32 1.62 2.32 -10.75
N ARG A 33 1.67 3.60 -10.37
CA ARG A 33 2.80 4.45 -10.75
C ARG A 33 3.89 4.43 -9.71
N ARG A 34 3.53 4.20 -8.46
CA ARG A 34 4.46 4.19 -7.35
C ARG A 34 3.79 3.54 -6.17
N TYR A 35 4.56 2.92 -5.29
CA TYR A 35 3.99 2.42 -4.05
C TYR A 35 4.94 2.69 -2.89
N ARG A 36 4.37 2.69 -1.70
CA ARG A 36 5.13 2.72 -0.46
C ARG A 36 4.57 1.68 0.47
N ILE A 37 5.47 1.03 1.17
CA ILE A 37 5.10 0.07 2.20
C ILE A 37 5.59 0.62 3.52
N LEU A 38 4.70 0.69 4.48
CA LEU A 38 5.02 1.16 5.82
C LEU A 38 4.71 0.04 6.81
N ARG A 39 5.42 0.05 7.90
CA ARG A 39 5.16 -0.87 9.00
C ARG A 39 4.94 -0.03 10.26
N SER A 40 3.93 -0.38 11.04
CA SER A 40 3.64 0.34 12.26
C SER A 40 4.84 0.26 13.21
N THR A 41 5.14 1.36 13.87
CA THR A 41 6.22 1.37 14.85
C THR A 41 5.83 0.63 16.12
N ASP A 42 4.53 0.44 16.34
CA ASP A 42 4.01 -0.23 17.55
C ASP A 42 3.75 -1.70 17.34
N ASP A 43 3.63 -2.15 16.10
CA ASP A 43 3.25 -3.53 15.80
C ASP A 43 3.99 -3.98 14.54
N ARG A 44 4.96 -4.89 14.72
CA ARG A 44 5.79 -5.37 13.62
C ARG A 44 5.01 -6.06 12.52
N ASN A 45 3.82 -6.56 12.84
CA ASN A 45 2.99 -7.29 11.89
C ASN A 45 1.77 -6.50 11.45
N TYR A 46 1.87 -5.18 11.50
CA TYR A 46 0.83 -4.31 10.97
C TYR A 46 1.42 -3.49 9.82
N GLY A 47 0.92 -3.72 8.63
CA GLY A 47 1.43 -3.08 7.43
C GLY A 47 0.47 -2.08 6.82
N LEU A 48 1.02 -1.05 6.20
CA LEU A 48 0.26 -0.05 5.45
C LEU A 48 0.88 0.06 4.06
N ILE A 49 0.03 0.22 3.06
CA ILE A 49 0.49 0.34 1.68
C ILE A 49 -0.24 1.48 1.01
N ASP A 50 0.50 2.31 0.29
CA ASP A 50 -0.08 3.33 -0.58
C ASP A 50 0.31 3.00 -2.01
N LEU A 51 -0.68 2.86 -2.89
CA LEU A 51 -0.47 2.66 -4.31
C LEU A 51 -0.99 3.89 -5.05
N ASP A 52 -0.13 4.50 -5.87
CA ASP A 52 -0.47 5.72 -6.59
C ASP A 52 -0.90 5.42 -8.01
N PHE A 53 -1.95 6.10 -8.48
CA PHE A 53 -2.52 5.93 -9.83
C PHE A 53 -2.80 7.28 -10.46
N ASP A 54 -2.79 7.31 -11.79
CA ASP A 54 -3.19 8.50 -12.54
C ASP A 54 -4.70 8.63 -12.67
N SER A 55 -5.45 7.53 -12.60
CA SER A 55 -6.89 7.57 -12.78
C SER A 55 -7.63 6.81 -11.70
N ALA A 56 -8.83 7.26 -11.41
CA ALA A 56 -9.69 6.60 -10.44
C ALA A 56 -10.09 5.19 -10.92
N ASN A 57 -10.30 5.04 -12.23
CA ASN A 57 -10.71 3.74 -12.77
C ASN A 57 -9.65 2.68 -12.55
N GLU A 58 -8.39 3.03 -12.74
CA GLU A 58 -7.29 2.10 -12.48
C GLU A 58 -7.21 1.73 -11.01
N ALA A 59 -7.34 2.74 -10.15
CA ALA A 59 -7.32 2.51 -8.71
C ALA A 59 -8.45 1.58 -8.28
N ASP A 60 -9.65 1.80 -8.81
CA ASP A 60 -10.81 0.98 -8.47
C ASP A 60 -10.64 -0.45 -8.97
N ALA A 61 -10.08 -0.63 -10.15
CA ALA A 61 -9.86 -1.97 -10.71
C ALA A 61 -8.86 -2.75 -9.88
N VAL A 62 -7.77 -2.11 -9.47
CA VAL A 62 -6.77 -2.77 -8.62
C VAL A 62 -7.37 -3.08 -7.25
N HIS A 63 -8.17 -2.18 -6.71
CA HIS A 63 -8.84 -2.40 -5.43
C HIS A 63 -9.72 -3.65 -5.49
N ALA A 64 -10.48 -3.81 -6.57
CA ALA A 64 -11.32 -4.99 -6.74
C ALA A 64 -10.48 -6.26 -6.83
N ALA A 65 -9.39 -6.21 -7.62
CA ALA A 65 -8.51 -7.36 -7.77
C ALA A 65 -7.88 -7.76 -6.44
N LEU A 66 -7.49 -6.79 -5.63
CA LEU A 66 -6.90 -7.08 -4.33
C LEU A 66 -7.94 -7.68 -3.38
N ARG A 67 -9.17 -7.18 -3.40
CA ARG A 67 -10.21 -7.77 -2.55
C ARG A 67 -10.46 -9.23 -2.91
N ASP A 68 -10.41 -9.56 -4.19
CA ASP A 68 -10.54 -10.95 -4.61
C ASP A 68 -9.36 -11.78 -4.15
N LEU A 69 -8.15 -11.24 -4.26
CA LEU A 69 -6.94 -11.92 -3.81
C LEU A 69 -6.98 -12.20 -2.32
N TRP A 70 -7.42 -11.22 -1.53
CA TRP A 70 -7.47 -11.38 -0.06
C TRP A 70 -8.44 -12.47 0.38
N ARG A 71 -9.45 -12.77 -0.43
CA ARG A 71 -10.41 -13.82 -0.12
C ARG A 71 -10.00 -15.16 -0.69
N SER A 72 -8.96 -15.19 -1.51
CA SER A 72 -8.53 -16.42 -2.19
C SER A 72 -7.66 -17.26 -1.26
N PRO A 73 -7.52 -18.57 -1.56
CA PRO A 73 -6.59 -19.43 -0.80
C PRO A 73 -5.15 -18.97 -0.91
N ARG A 74 -4.81 -18.18 -1.91
CA ARG A 74 -3.45 -17.70 -2.11
C ARG A 74 -3.12 -16.53 -1.22
N GLY A 75 -4.07 -15.61 -1.04
CA GLY A 75 -3.83 -14.38 -0.29
C GLY A 75 -4.20 -14.45 1.18
N ALA A 76 -5.29 -15.15 1.48
CA ALA A 76 -5.83 -15.20 2.84
C ALA A 76 -4.84 -15.68 3.89
N PRO A 77 -4.00 -16.71 3.63
CA PRO A 77 -3.12 -17.23 4.68
C PRO A 77 -2.07 -16.25 5.19
N VAL A 78 -1.70 -15.24 4.40
CA VAL A 78 -0.68 -14.29 4.85
C VAL A 78 -1.28 -13.12 5.62
N LEU A 79 -2.60 -13.04 5.72
CA LEU A 79 -3.30 -11.99 6.44
C LEU A 79 -3.79 -12.52 7.79
N ALA A 80 -3.82 -11.63 8.77
CA ALA A 80 -4.34 -11.95 10.10
C ALA A 80 -5.53 -11.07 10.38
N GLY A 81 -6.57 -11.19 9.53
CA GLY A 81 -7.77 -10.40 9.63
C GLY A 81 -8.10 -9.76 8.30
N SER A 82 -9.11 -8.91 8.30
CA SER A 82 -9.58 -8.26 7.09
C SER A 82 -8.85 -6.94 6.87
N PRO A 83 -8.31 -6.72 5.66
CA PRO A 83 -7.70 -5.44 5.35
C PRO A 83 -8.72 -4.31 5.33
N GLN A 84 -8.28 -3.12 5.71
CA GLN A 84 -9.05 -1.90 5.52
C GLN A 84 -8.45 -1.18 4.33
N SER A 85 -9.30 -0.71 3.43
CA SER A 85 -8.81 -0.11 2.19
C SER A 85 -9.79 0.93 1.67
N ARG A 86 -9.25 1.92 0.99
CA ARG A 86 -10.06 2.93 0.32
C ARG A 86 -9.27 3.61 -0.78
N VAL A 87 -9.98 4.09 -1.79
CA VAL A 87 -9.41 4.92 -2.83
C VAL A 87 -9.68 6.37 -2.44
N ALA A 88 -8.65 7.20 -2.55
CA ALA A 88 -8.76 8.62 -2.23
C ALA A 88 -8.13 9.45 -3.33
N GLU A 89 -8.65 10.63 -3.54
CA GLU A 89 -8.06 11.56 -4.48
C GLU A 89 -7.07 12.46 -3.76
N VAL A 90 -5.91 12.68 -4.36
CA VAL A 90 -4.93 13.61 -3.80
C VAL A 90 -5.39 15.02 -4.10
N MET A 91 -5.84 15.72 -3.08
CA MET A 91 -6.35 17.09 -3.24
C MET A 91 -5.23 18.11 -3.20
N GLU A 92 -4.16 17.80 -2.49
CA GLU A 92 -3.05 18.72 -2.36
C GLU A 92 -1.83 17.93 -1.93
N SER A 93 -0.68 18.28 -2.49
CA SER A 93 0.59 17.66 -2.12
C SER A 93 1.65 18.73 -2.12
N LYS A 94 2.46 18.75 -1.08
CA LYS A 94 3.53 19.72 -0.95
C LYS A 94 4.75 19.07 -0.35
N GLU A 95 5.88 19.33 -0.95
CA GLU A 95 7.16 18.87 -0.40
C GLU A 95 7.89 20.05 0.20
N TYR A 96 8.52 19.82 1.34
CA TYR A 96 9.37 20.82 1.95
C TYR A 96 10.80 20.39 1.82
N ARG A 97 11.63 21.34 1.42
CA ARG A 97 13.03 21.08 1.22
C ARG A 97 13.76 21.26 2.54
N LEU A 98 14.49 20.24 2.97
CA LEU A 98 15.32 20.40 4.13
C LEU A 98 16.55 21.23 3.77
N GLN A 99 16.83 22.24 4.61
CA GLN A 99 18.04 23.00 4.49
C GLN A 99 19.04 22.46 5.50
N THR A 100 20.28 22.30 5.06
CA THR A 100 21.29 21.67 5.86
C THR A 100 21.42 22.29 7.25
N SER A 101 21.42 23.60 7.31
CA SER A 101 21.55 24.28 8.59
C SER A 101 20.32 24.11 9.46
N ALA A 102 19.14 24.12 8.86
CA ALA A 102 17.91 24.00 9.62
C ALA A 102 17.73 22.61 10.20
N CYS A 103 18.18 21.63 9.45
CA CYS A 103 18.03 20.25 9.86
C CYS A 103 18.68 19.95 11.20
N LYS A 104 19.68 20.70 11.56
CA LYS A 104 20.41 20.44 12.77
C LYS A 104 19.87 21.13 13.98
N GLU A 105 19.06 22.12 13.79
CA GLU A 105 18.60 22.94 14.88
C GLU A 105 17.35 22.45 15.53
N VAL A 106 16.64 21.59 14.90
CA VAL A 106 15.36 21.18 15.44
C VAL A 106 15.48 19.98 16.32
#